data_fcb13ed44826b914b442d67aaaacdf4a
#
_entry.id   fcb13ed44826b914b442d67aaaacdf4a
#
_cell.length_a   1.000
_cell.length_b   1.000
_cell.length_c   1.000
_cell.angle_alpha   90.00
_cell.angle_beta   90.00
_cell.angle_gamma   90.00
#
_symmetry.space_group_name_H-M   'P 1'
#
loop_
_entity.id
_entity.type
_entity.pdbx_description
1 polymer ?
#
loop_
_entity_poly.entity_id
_entity_poly.type
_entity_poly.pdbx_seq_one_letter_code
_entity_poly.pdbx_strand_id
1 'polypeptide(L)'
;KNSGPKGEVKDLKKRIAGIEAGTIECEDKEAEIAACKAKIVEAENKLFKPIIGCEMYVARRTMDLKEGKPDQSGYHLIVLAKNETGYHNLIKLVSHAWTRGYYMRPRTDRSELEKYHEGLIICSACLGGEVPKRITAGQFAEAEEAIQWYKNLFGDDYYLELQRHKATVPRANHECYPLQVNVNKHLIEYAKKFNVKLICTNDVHFVDEENAEAHDRLICLSTGKDLDDPTRMLYTKQEWMKTREEMNELFADVPEALSNTLEILDKV
;
A
#
# COMPACT_ATOMS: atom_id res chain seq x y z
N LYS A 1 -13.44 14.20 9.39
CA LYS A 1 -13.45 14.90 8.09
C LYS A 1 -14.70 14.59 7.23
N ASN A 2 -15.26 13.39 7.34
CA ASN A 2 -16.40 12.96 6.50
C ASN A 2 -17.78 13.23 7.06
N SER A 3 -17.93 13.69 8.32
CA SER A 3 -19.26 13.88 8.94
C SER A 3 -20.08 14.96 8.24
N GLY A 4 -19.49 16.10 7.89
CA GLY A 4 -20.14 17.17 7.14
C GLY A 4 -20.58 16.74 5.73
N PRO A 5 -19.67 16.31 4.83
CA PRO A 5 -20.02 15.90 3.48
C PRO A 5 -20.99 14.70 3.44
N LYS A 6 -20.84 13.71 4.33
CA LYS A 6 -21.81 12.59 4.42
C LYS A 6 -23.20 13.05 4.86
N GLY A 7 -23.27 13.98 5.81
CA GLY A 7 -24.52 14.58 6.24
C GLY A 7 -25.20 15.32 5.10
N GLU A 8 -24.46 16.18 4.39
CA GLU A 8 -24.92 16.93 3.23
C GLU A 8 -25.49 16.02 2.12
N VAL A 9 -24.77 14.94 1.76
CA VAL A 9 -25.23 13.96 0.77
C VAL A 9 -26.53 13.30 1.23
N LYS A 10 -26.64 12.92 2.50
CA LYS A 10 -27.84 12.31 3.07
C LYS A 10 -29.05 13.25 2.99
N ASP A 11 -28.85 14.52 3.32
CA ASP A 11 -29.94 15.50 3.34
C ASP A 11 -30.37 15.86 1.91
N LEU A 12 -29.42 15.99 0.97
CA LEU A 12 -29.72 16.20 -0.45
C LEU A 12 -30.49 15.00 -1.06
N LYS A 13 -30.10 13.77 -0.75
CA LYS A 13 -30.84 12.55 -1.17
C LYS A 13 -32.25 12.51 -0.60
N LYS A 14 -32.47 12.91 0.65
CA LYS A 14 -33.80 13.05 1.24
C LYS A 14 -34.64 14.13 0.54
N ARG A 15 -34.00 15.27 0.20
CA ARG A 15 -34.67 16.34 -0.53
C ARG A 15 -35.15 15.90 -1.90
N ILE A 16 -34.29 15.20 -2.67
CA ILE A 16 -34.68 14.63 -3.98
C ILE A 16 -35.89 13.69 -3.82
N ALA A 17 -35.81 12.75 -2.87
CA ALA A 17 -36.92 11.82 -2.63
C ALA A 17 -38.22 12.53 -2.25
N GLY A 18 -38.15 13.61 -1.47
CA GLY A 18 -39.30 14.43 -1.11
C GLY A 18 -39.92 15.17 -2.30
N ILE A 19 -39.08 15.67 -3.23
CA ILE A 19 -39.54 16.33 -4.46
C ILE A 19 -40.20 15.29 -5.37
N GLU A 20 -39.60 14.12 -5.57
CA GLU A 20 -40.11 13.04 -6.39
C GLU A 20 -41.46 12.49 -5.86
N ALA A 21 -41.57 12.38 -4.53
CA ALA A 21 -42.83 11.95 -3.87
C ALA A 21 -43.88 13.07 -3.76
N GLY A 22 -43.57 14.30 -4.18
CA GLY A 22 -44.49 15.43 -4.09
C GLY A 22 -44.73 15.97 -2.65
N THR A 23 -43.89 15.59 -1.68
CA THR A 23 -43.95 16.09 -0.30
C THR A 23 -43.16 17.39 -0.11
N ILE A 24 -42.34 17.76 -1.08
CA ILE A 24 -41.60 19.03 -1.14
C ILE A 24 -42.03 19.74 -2.44
N GLU A 25 -42.66 20.91 -2.29
CA GLU A 25 -43.06 21.74 -3.42
C GLU A 25 -41.86 22.56 -3.91
N CYS A 26 -41.69 22.67 -5.22
CA CYS A 26 -40.72 23.55 -5.88
C CYS A 26 -41.26 23.97 -7.27
N GLU A 27 -40.84 25.14 -7.74
CA GLU A 27 -41.33 25.74 -9.00
C GLU A 27 -40.90 24.90 -10.23
N ASP A 28 -39.66 24.42 -10.24
CA ASP A 28 -39.12 23.55 -11.30
C ASP A 28 -38.48 22.32 -10.65
N LYS A 29 -39.21 21.20 -10.69
CA LYS A 29 -38.77 19.94 -10.09
C LYS A 29 -37.48 19.37 -10.73
N GLU A 30 -37.40 19.46 -12.07
CA GLU A 30 -36.25 18.91 -12.80
C GLU A 30 -34.97 19.71 -12.51
N ALA A 31 -35.06 21.04 -12.52
CA ALA A 31 -33.93 21.91 -12.22
C ALA A 31 -33.46 21.74 -10.77
N GLU A 32 -34.38 21.64 -9.80
CA GLU A 32 -34.02 21.45 -8.38
C GLU A 32 -33.38 20.08 -8.11
N ILE A 33 -33.89 19.02 -8.73
CA ILE A 33 -33.27 17.68 -8.66
C ILE A 33 -31.88 17.69 -9.28
N ALA A 34 -31.71 18.35 -10.43
CA ALA A 34 -30.42 18.47 -11.09
C ALA A 34 -29.40 19.23 -10.21
N ALA A 35 -29.83 20.34 -9.61
CA ALA A 35 -29.01 21.11 -8.67
C ALA A 35 -28.61 20.29 -7.43
N CYS A 36 -29.55 19.53 -6.85
CA CYS A 36 -29.24 18.64 -5.74
C CYS A 36 -28.23 17.54 -6.16
N LYS A 37 -28.38 16.92 -7.33
CA LYS A 37 -27.44 15.93 -7.86
C LYS A 37 -26.04 16.53 -8.06
N ALA A 38 -25.92 17.73 -8.59
CA ALA A 38 -24.64 18.43 -8.75
C ALA A 38 -23.94 18.67 -7.40
N LYS A 39 -24.70 19.13 -6.39
CA LYS A 39 -24.19 19.29 -5.02
C LYS A 39 -23.79 17.98 -4.37
N ILE A 40 -24.50 16.88 -4.63
CA ILE A 40 -24.12 15.55 -4.16
C ILE A 40 -22.75 15.17 -4.72
N VAL A 41 -22.53 15.33 -6.01
CA VAL A 41 -21.22 15.05 -6.63
C VAL A 41 -20.11 15.91 -6.00
N GLU A 42 -20.36 17.19 -5.79
CA GLU A 42 -19.39 18.09 -5.12
C GLU A 42 -19.07 17.64 -3.69
N ALA A 43 -20.10 17.25 -2.92
CA ALA A 43 -19.93 16.76 -1.55
C ALA A 43 -19.24 15.39 -1.52
N GLU A 44 -19.57 14.47 -2.45
CA GLU A 44 -18.91 13.17 -2.59
C GLU A 44 -17.42 13.30 -2.96
N ASN A 45 -17.06 14.28 -3.80
CA ASN A 45 -15.67 14.57 -4.13
C ASN A 45 -14.83 15.10 -2.94
N LYS A 46 -15.49 15.60 -1.89
CA LYS A 46 -14.86 15.99 -0.63
C LYS A 46 -14.70 14.82 0.36
N LEU A 47 -15.26 13.66 0.05
CA LEU A 47 -15.14 12.49 0.92
C LEU A 47 -13.73 11.91 0.84
N PHE A 48 -13.16 11.68 2.01
CA PHE A 48 -11.92 10.91 2.14
C PHE A 48 -12.28 9.41 2.20
N LYS A 49 -11.72 8.61 1.29
CA LYS A 49 -11.89 7.16 1.25
C LYS A 49 -10.65 6.47 1.86
N PRO A 50 -10.69 6.00 3.10
CA PRO A 50 -9.60 5.24 3.67
C PRO A 50 -9.55 3.85 3.07
N ILE A 51 -8.34 3.38 2.72
CA ILE A 51 -8.08 1.99 2.35
C ILE A 51 -7.39 1.33 3.55
N ILE A 52 -8.00 0.27 4.08
CA ILE A 52 -7.49 -0.43 5.26
C ILE A 52 -6.53 -1.51 4.79
N GLY A 53 -5.33 -1.53 5.35
CA GLY A 53 -4.32 -2.50 5.01
C GLY A 53 -3.32 -2.74 6.13
N CYS A 54 -2.40 -3.64 5.87
CA CYS A 54 -1.27 -3.94 6.75
C CYS A 54 -0.05 -4.32 5.92
N GLU A 55 1.12 -3.80 6.26
CA GLU A 55 2.38 -4.37 5.83
C GLU A 55 2.68 -5.58 6.72
N MET A 56 2.68 -6.76 6.12
CA MET A 56 2.84 -8.03 6.82
C MET A 56 4.23 -8.63 6.57
N TYR A 57 4.68 -9.44 7.52
CA TYR A 57 5.82 -10.33 7.34
C TYR A 57 5.34 -11.69 6.87
N VAL A 58 5.77 -12.14 5.69
CA VAL A 58 5.52 -13.50 5.17
C VAL A 58 6.73 -14.38 5.49
N ALA A 59 6.54 -15.42 6.28
CA ALA A 59 7.60 -16.34 6.66
C ALA A 59 8.28 -16.94 5.43
N ARG A 60 9.61 -17.04 5.46
CA ARG A 60 10.39 -17.61 4.36
C ARG A 60 10.17 -19.12 4.17
N ARG A 61 9.76 -19.79 5.22
CA ARG A 61 9.36 -21.22 5.25
C ARG A 61 7.91 -21.31 5.65
N THR A 62 7.60 -21.65 6.89
CA THR A 62 6.25 -21.60 7.46
C THR A 62 6.25 -20.76 8.73
N MET A 63 5.12 -20.19 9.09
CA MET A 63 5.01 -19.37 10.30
C MET A 63 5.15 -20.17 11.60
N ASP A 64 4.95 -21.49 11.54
CA ASP A 64 5.07 -22.38 12.69
C ASP A 64 6.53 -22.73 12.99
N LEU A 65 7.45 -22.61 12.03
CA LEU A 65 8.89 -22.79 12.26
C LEU A 65 9.48 -21.59 12.99
N LYS A 66 10.24 -21.86 14.05
CA LYS A 66 10.83 -20.85 14.96
C LYS A 66 12.29 -21.18 15.28
N GLU A 67 13.09 -21.39 14.22
CA GLU A 67 14.43 -21.97 14.30
C GLU A 67 15.49 -21.00 13.77
N GLY A 68 16.04 -20.18 14.63
CA GLY A 68 17.17 -19.29 14.32
C GLY A 68 16.85 -18.17 13.31
N LYS A 69 17.90 -17.61 12.73
CA LYS A 69 17.85 -16.40 11.87
C LYS A 69 16.89 -16.49 10.68
N PRO A 70 16.72 -17.61 9.96
CA PRO A 70 15.80 -17.66 8.82
C PRO A 70 14.35 -17.33 9.18
N ASP A 71 13.94 -17.69 10.40
CA ASP A 71 12.56 -17.54 10.85
C ASP A 71 12.31 -16.27 11.69
N GLN A 72 13.34 -15.51 12.07
CA GLN A 72 13.20 -14.31 12.92
C GLN A 72 12.45 -13.16 12.24
N SER A 73 12.33 -13.21 10.91
CA SER A 73 11.63 -12.21 10.11
C SER A 73 11.01 -12.90 8.89
N GLY A 74 10.34 -12.13 8.04
CA GLY A 74 9.76 -12.57 6.79
C GLY A 74 10.05 -11.61 5.66
N TYR A 75 9.44 -11.87 4.52
CA TYR A 75 9.34 -10.92 3.42
C TYR A 75 8.22 -9.93 3.72
N HIS A 76 8.43 -8.66 3.38
CA HIS A 76 7.37 -7.66 3.45
C HIS A 76 6.32 -7.92 2.37
N LEU A 77 5.06 -7.71 2.71
CA LEU A 77 3.94 -7.82 1.80
C LEU A 77 2.87 -6.79 2.18
N ILE A 78 2.43 -5.99 1.22
CA ILE A 78 1.32 -5.08 1.45
C ILE A 78 0.02 -5.83 1.17
N VAL A 79 -0.85 -5.85 2.17
CA VAL A 79 -2.16 -6.51 2.12
C VAL A 79 -3.24 -5.48 2.39
N LEU A 80 -4.10 -5.22 1.40
CA LEU A 80 -5.18 -4.25 1.50
C LEU A 80 -6.53 -4.96 1.47
N ALA A 81 -7.47 -4.50 2.29
CA ALA A 81 -8.84 -4.99 2.26
C ALA A 81 -9.62 -4.32 1.13
N LYS A 82 -10.08 -5.11 0.16
CA LYS A 82 -10.88 -4.68 -0.98
C LYS A 82 -12.36 -4.46 -0.62
N ASN A 83 -12.86 -5.25 0.32
CA ASN A 83 -14.25 -5.25 0.77
C ASN A 83 -14.37 -5.81 2.19
N GLU A 84 -15.59 -5.96 2.70
CA GLU A 84 -15.84 -6.46 4.05
C GLU A 84 -15.29 -7.88 4.26
N THR A 85 -15.42 -8.78 3.29
CA THR A 85 -14.81 -10.12 3.35
C THR A 85 -13.29 -10.04 3.49
N GLY A 86 -12.64 -9.20 2.67
CA GLY A 86 -11.21 -8.95 2.74
C GLY A 86 -10.79 -8.35 4.08
N TYR A 87 -11.59 -7.44 4.63
CA TYR A 87 -11.32 -6.86 5.94
C TYR A 87 -11.34 -7.93 7.05
N HIS A 88 -12.33 -8.81 7.07
CA HIS A 88 -12.39 -9.92 8.02
C HIS A 88 -11.26 -10.93 7.81
N ASN A 89 -10.87 -11.19 6.57
CA ASN A 89 -9.74 -12.07 6.26
C ASN A 89 -8.40 -11.44 6.69
N LEU A 90 -8.21 -10.12 6.49
CA LEU A 90 -7.05 -9.39 6.99
C LEU A 90 -6.95 -9.47 8.52
N ILE A 91 -8.07 -9.31 9.24
CA ILE A 91 -8.10 -9.47 10.71
C ILE A 91 -7.62 -10.86 11.11
N LYS A 92 -8.07 -11.92 10.42
CA LYS A 92 -7.63 -13.31 10.72
C LYS A 92 -6.14 -13.48 10.48
N LEU A 93 -5.63 -13.01 9.32
CA LEU A 93 -4.21 -13.09 8.99
C LEU A 93 -3.35 -12.38 10.03
N VAL A 94 -3.70 -11.15 10.42
CA VAL A 94 -2.98 -10.39 11.44
C VAL A 94 -3.06 -11.08 12.81
N SER A 95 -4.25 -11.56 13.20
CA SER A 95 -4.44 -12.26 14.48
C SER A 95 -3.62 -13.55 14.55
N HIS A 96 -3.61 -14.35 13.49
CA HIS A 96 -2.81 -15.58 13.44
C HIS A 96 -1.31 -15.28 13.42
N ALA A 97 -0.88 -14.22 12.74
CA ALA A 97 0.51 -13.78 12.75
C ALA A 97 1.00 -13.46 14.16
N TRP A 98 0.15 -12.83 14.98
CA TRP A 98 0.48 -12.51 16.37
C TRP A 98 0.35 -13.71 17.33
N THR A 99 -0.67 -14.53 17.18
CA THR A 99 -0.94 -15.62 18.13
C THR A 99 -0.17 -16.91 17.84
N ARG A 100 0.06 -17.24 16.55
CA ARG A 100 0.76 -18.45 16.11
C ARG A 100 2.12 -18.16 15.49
N GLY A 101 2.15 -17.18 14.58
CA GLY A 101 3.32 -16.88 13.75
C GLY A 101 4.40 -16.04 14.41
N TYR A 102 4.20 -15.58 15.64
CA TYR A 102 5.15 -14.70 16.32
C TYR A 102 6.45 -15.42 16.64
N TYR A 103 7.55 -14.92 16.03
CA TYR A 103 8.92 -15.25 16.38
C TYR A 103 9.81 -14.07 16.02
N MET A 104 10.12 -13.20 17.00
CA MET A 104 10.74 -11.89 16.87
C MET A 104 9.89 -10.86 16.08
N ARG A 105 9.08 -11.32 15.14
CA ARG A 105 8.09 -10.55 14.37
C ARG A 105 6.81 -11.37 14.22
N PRO A 106 5.63 -10.74 14.10
CA PRO A 106 4.40 -11.42 13.75
C PRO A 106 4.45 -11.81 12.26
N ARG A 107 4.39 -13.10 11.95
CA ARG A 107 4.53 -13.61 10.58
C ARG A 107 3.29 -14.38 10.16
N THR A 108 2.83 -14.14 8.96
CA THR A 108 1.95 -15.04 8.21
C THR A 108 2.79 -15.95 7.30
N ASP A 109 2.15 -16.83 6.54
CA ASP A 109 2.81 -17.62 5.49
C ASP A 109 1.88 -17.84 4.30
N ARG A 110 2.39 -18.52 3.26
CA ARG A 110 1.63 -18.81 2.04
C ARG A 110 0.37 -19.64 2.31
N SER A 111 0.41 -20.57 3.24
CA SER A 111 -0.75 -21.43 3.57
C SER A 111 -1.90 -20.61 4.19
N GLU A 112 -1.59 -19.64 5.02
CA GLU A 112 -2.59 -18.74 5.59
C GLU A 112 -3.13 -17.76 4.53
N LEU A 113 -2.26 -17.28 3.63
CA LEU A 113 -2.69 -16.45 2.50
C LEU A 113 -3.62 -17.21 1.56
N GLU A 114 -3.32 -18.48 1.22
CA GLU A 114 -4.22 -19.35 0.43
C GLU A 114 -5.59 -19.49 1.07
N LYS A 115 -5.63 -19.62 2.38
CA LYS A 115 -6.87 -19.83 3.13
C LYS A 115 -7.73 -18.57 3.24
N TYR A 116 -7.11 -17.38 3.30
CA TYR A 116 -7.76 -16.11 3.60
C TYR A 116 -7.55 -15.06 2.51
N HIS A 117 -7.34 -15.47 1.25
CA HIS A 117 -7.03 -14.56 0.14
C HIS A 117 -8.21 -13.73 -0.37
N GLU A 118 -9.44 -14.22 -0.18
CA GLU A 118 -10.64 -13.61 -0.76
C GLU A 118 -10.83 -12.16 -0.28
N GLY A 119 -11.10 -11.27 -1.24
CA GLY A 119 -11.35 -9.86 -0.96
C GLY A 119 -10.11 -9.05 -0.56
N LEU A 120 -8.90 -9.56 -0.82
CA LEU A 120 -7.64 -8.88 -0.58
C LEU A 120 -7.00 -8.38 -1.88
N ILE A 121 -6.34 -7.24 -1.80
CA ILE A 121 -5.42 -6.72 -2.81
C ILE A 121 -4.01 -6.83 -2.25
N ILE A 122 -3.08 -7.33 -3.07
CA ILE A 122 -1.69 -7.60 -2.66
C ILE A 122 -0.72 -6.77 -3.49
N CYS A 123 0.26 -6.14 -2.83
CA CYS A 123 1.34 -5.43 -3.50
C CYS A 123 2.70 -5.94 -3.01
N SER A 124 3.70 -5.94 -3.91
CA SER A 124 4.99 -6.62 -3.70
C SER A 124 5.91 -5.98 -2.65
N ALA A 125 5.49 -4.88 -2.06
CA ALA A 125 6.19 -4.11 -1.05
C ALA A 125 7.54 -3.50 -1.51
N CYS A 126 8.33 -3.03 -0.55
CA CYS A 126 9.64 -2.39 -0.74
C CYS A 126 10.75 -3.41 -1.05
N LEU A 127 12.02 -3.00 -0.95
CA LEU A 127 13.18 -3.91 -1.06
C LEU A 127 13.14 -5.08 -0.05
N GLY A 128 12.30 -4.98 0.99
CA GLY A 128 12.02 -6.05 1.95
C GLY A 128 11.10 -7.15 1.43
N GLY A 129 10.39 -6.93 0.32
CA GLY A 129 9.48 -7.89 -0.30
C GLY A 129 10.17 -9.13 -0.86
N GLU A 130 9.41 -10.21 -1.08
CA GLU A 130 9.98 -11.46 -1.59
C GLU A 130 10.61 -11.28 -2.97
N VAL A 131 9.86 -10.72 -3.91
CA VAL A 131 10.33 -10.53 -5.29
C VAL A 131 11.55 -9.61 -5.36
N PRO A 132 11.55 -8.40 -4.74
CA PRO A 132 12.72 -7.54 -4.71
C PRO A 132 13.95 -8.20 -4.06
N LYS A 133 13.77 -8.94 -2.97
CA LYS A 133 14.88 -9.66 -2.32
C LYS A 133 15.47 -10.77 -3.17
N ARG A 134 14.64 -11.53 -3.90
CA ARG A 134 15.11 -12.53 -4.84
C ARG A 134 15.93 -11.91 -5.97
N ILE A 135 15.44 -10.79 -6.53
CA ILE A 135 16.16 -10.04 -7.58
C ILE A 135 17.52 -9.56 -7.06
N THR A 136 17.57 -8.92 -5.89
CA THR A 136 18.83 -8.41 -5.31
C THR A 136 19.82 -9.52 -4.96
N ALA A 137 19.33 -10.72 -4.69
CA ALA A 137 20.15 -11.91 -4.45
C ALA A 137 20.56 -12.63 -5.74
N GLY A 138 20.16 -12.15 -6.94
CA GLY A 138 20.41 -12.83 -8.22
C GLY A 138 19.59 -14.10 -8.43
N GLN A 139 18.56 -14.33 -7.62
CA GLN A 139 17.66 -15.49 -7.66
C GLN A 139 16.46 -15.17 -8.57
N PHE A 140 16.72 -15.02 -9.87
CA PHE A 140 15.71 -14.56 -10.82
C PHE A 140 14.60 -15.58 -11.06
N ALA A 141 14.93 -16.88 -11.11
CA ALA A 141 13.94 -17.95 -11.27
C ALA A 141 12.97 -17.97 -10.09
N GLU A 142 13.48 -17.89 -8.87
CA GLU A 142 12.65 -17.87 -7.65
C GLU A 142 11.82 -16.59 -7.53
N ALA A 143 12.32 -15.45 -8.08
CA ALA A 143 11.52 -14.23 -8.18
C ALA A 143 10.33 -14.41 -9.13
N GLU A 144 10.54 -15.05 -10.27
CA GLU A 144 9.49 -15.36 -11.23
C GLU A 144 8.47 -16.35 -10.67
N GLU A 145 8.92 -17.40 -9.98
CA GLU A 145 8.04 -18.36 -9.28
C GLU A 145 7.17 -17.66 -8.23
N ALA A 146 7.75 -16.73 -7.47
CA ALA A 146 7.00 -15.95 -6.48
C ALA A 146 5.92 -15.09 -7.15
N ILE A 147 6.26 -14.37 -8.24
CA ILE A 147 5.29 -13.57 -9.00
C ILE A 147 4.15 -14.45 -9.51
N GLN A 148 4.48 -15.61 -10.10
CA GLN A 148 3.49 -16.53 -10.63
C GLN A 148 2.56 -17.06 -9.53
N TRP A 149 3.12 -17.37 -8.36
CA TRP A 149 2.32 -17.84 -7.22
C TRP A 149 1.32 -16.77 -6.75
N TYR A 150 1.78 -15.52 -6.56
CA TYR A 150 0.89 -14.42 -6.17
C TYR A 150 -0.14 -14.13 -7.25
N LYS A 151 0.26 -14.10 -8.54
CA LYS A 151 -0.66 -13.88 -9.66
C LYS A 151 -1.72 -14.96 -9.77
N ASN A 152 -1.35 -16.23 -9.56
CA ASN A 152 -2.31 -17.35 -9.59
C ASN A 152 -3.34 -17.24 -8.47
N LEU A 153 -2.92 -16.80 -7.27
CA LEU A 153 -3.79 -16.73 -6.10
C LEU A 153 -4.69 -15.48 -6.12
N PHE A 154 -4.15 -14.31 -6.49
CA PHE A 154 -4.85 -13.03 -6.37
C PHE A 154 -5.32 -12.45 -7.71
N GLY A 155 -4.92 -13.04 -8.82
CA GLY A 155 -5.34 -12.60 -10.16
C GLY A 155 -4.96 -11.14 -10.43
N ASP A 156 -5.96 -10.33 -10.78
CA ASP A 156 -5.78 -8.90 -11.07
C ASP A 156 -5.74 -8.01 -9.81
N ASP A 157 -5.82 -8.61 -8.64
CA ASP A 157 -5.62 -7.93 -7.35
C ASP A 157 -4.17 -8.06 -6.83
N TYR A 158 -3.23 -8.54 -7.67
CA TYR A 158 -1.80 -8.52 -7.39
C TYR A 158 -1.08 -7.45 -8.21
N TYR A 159 -0.23 -6.65 -7.53
CA TYR A 159 0.53 -5.55 -8.11
C TYR A 159 2.01 -5.63 -7.75
N LEU A 160 2.89 -5.25 -8.69
CA LEU A 160 4.30 -5.03 -8.44
C LEU A 160 4.56 -3.56 -8.14
N GLU A 161 5.27 -3.27 -7.04
CA GLU A 161 5.53 -1.91 -6.57
C GLU A 161 6.88 -1.38 -7.04
N LEU A 162 6.87 -0.20 -7.66
CA LEU A 162 8.06 0.58 -7.95
C LEU A 162 8.26 1.64 -6.88
N GLN A 163 9.47 1.73 -6.34
CA GLN A 163 9.87 2.75 -5.38
C GLN A 163 11.17 3.42 -5.80
N ARG A 164 11.33 4.70 -5.49
CA ARG A 164 12.50 5.52 -5.84
C ARG A 164 12.86 6.47 -4.71
N HIS A 165 13.86 6.11 -3.92
CA HIS A 165 14.32 6.90 -2.79
C HIS A 165 15.79 7.32 -3.00
N LYS A 166 16.02 8.36 -3.81
CA LYS A 166 17.35 8.89 -4.05
C LYS A 166 17.74 9.86 -2.94
N ALA A 167 18.56 9.40 -2.01
CA ALA A 167 19.05 10.24 -0.93
C ALA A 167 19.83 11.47 -1.46
N THR A 168 19.53 12.64 -0.90
CA THR A 168 20.10 13.94 -1.33
C THR A 168 20.87 14.64 -0.22
N VAL A 169 20.82 14.12 1.01
CA VAL A 169 21.40 14.77 2.18
C VAL A 169 22.43 13.87 2.88
N PRO A 170 23.40 14.45 3.60
CA PRO A 170 24.35 13.66 4.42
C PRO A 170 23.64 12.80 5.46
N ARG A 171 24.32 11.74 5.91
CA ARG A 171 23.80 10.78 6.90
C ARG A 171 22.48 10.11 6.51
N ALA A 172 22.24 9.95 5.21
CA ALA A 172 21.15 9.16 4.66
C ALA A 172 21.68 7.87 4.04
N ASN A 173 20.80 6.89 3.82
CA ASN A 173 21.15 5.67 3.10
C ASN A 173 21.24 5.94 1.60
N HIS A 174 22.46 6.05 1.07
CA HIS A 174 22.72 6.27 -0.35
C HIS A 174 22.76 4.97 -1.17
N GLU A 175 22.76 3.81 -0.53
CA GLU A 175 22.85 2.50 -1.20
C GLU A 175 21.48 1.98 -1.63
N CYS A 176 20.41 2.46 -1.02
CA CYS A 176 19.04 2.02 -1.30
C CYS A 176 18.64 2.28 -2.75
N TYR A 177 18.89 3.48 -3.27
CA TYR A 177 18.45 3.87 -4.62
C TYR A 177 19.08 3.04 -5.74
N PRO A 178 20.38 2.75 -5.77
CA PRO A 178 20.97 1.85 -6.77
C PRO A 178 20.33 0.45 -6.77
N LEU A 179 19.98 -0.08 -5.60
CA LEU A 179 19.26 -1.35 -5.51
C LEU A 179 17.85 -1.23 -6.08
N GLN A 180 17.13 -0.15 -5.77
CA GLN A 180 15.81 0.10 -6.33
C GLN A 180 15.84 0.25 -7.86
N VAL A 181 16.84 0.93 -8.42
CA VAL A 181 17.02 1.05 -9.88
C VAL A 181 17.15 -0.33 -10.53
N ASN A 182 18.00 -1.20 -9.96
CA ASN A 182 18.15 -2.57 -10.45
C ASN A 182 16.85 -3.38 -10.32
N VAL A 183 16.20 -3.34 -9.17
CA VAL A 183 14.95 -4.06 -8.92
C VAL A 183 13.84 -3.57 -9.85
N ASN A 184 13.64 -2.25 -9.97
CA ASN A 184 12.60 -1.66 -10.80
C ASN A 184 12.73 -2.06 -12.28
N LYS A 185 13.97 -2.16 -12.80
CA LYS A 185 14.22 -2.64 -14.16
C LYS A 185 13.61 -4.04 -14.36
N HIS A 186 13.88 -4.98 -13.45
CA HIS A 186 13.35 -6.33 -13.54
C HIS A 186 11.83 -6.37 -13.30
N LEU A 187 11.31 -5.57 -12.35
CA LEU A 187 9.86 -5.51 -12.11
C LEU A 187 9.09 -5.02 -13.34
N ILE A 188 9.62 -4.04 -14.09
CA ILE A 188 9.00 -3.56 -15.34
C ILE A 188 9.01 -4.66 -16.42
N GLU A 189 10.08 -5.44 -16.52
CA GLU A 189 10.16 -6.58 -17.44
C GLU A 189 9.18 -7.70 -17.02
N TYR A 190 9.15 -8.03 -15.73
CA TYR A 190 8.25 -9.06 -15.18
C TYR A 190 6.78 -8.68 -15.24
N ALA A 191 6.45 -7.41 -15.04
CA ALA A 191 5.08 -6.90 -15.21
C ALA A 191 4.52 -7.26 -16.59
N LYS A 192 5.31 -7.05 -17.65
CA LYS A 192 4.94 -7.40 -19.01
C LYS A 192 4.90 -8.92 -19.21
N LYS A 193 5.93 -9.64 -18.73
CA LYS A 193 6.04 -11.11 -18.88
C LYS A 193 4.88 -11.87 -18.24
N PHE A 194 4.47 -11.46 -17.04
CA PHE A 194 3.45 -12.15 -16.25
C PHE A 194 2.07 -11.49 -16.29
N ASN A 195 1.92 -10.43 -17.08
CA ASN A 195 0.69 -9.63 -17.12
C ASN A 195 0.23 -9.20 -15.71
N VAL A 196 1.16 -8.61 -14.94
CA VAL A 196 0.91 -8.03 -13.63
C VAL A 196 1.05 -6.53 -13.73
N LYS A 197 0.11 -5.79 -13.14
CA LYS A 197 0.14 -4.32 -13.17
C LYS A 197 1.20 -3.78 -12.22
N LEU A 198 1.82 -2.67 -12.63
CA LEU A 198 2.74 -1.89 -11.79
C LEU A 198 1.98 -0.81 -11.04
N ILE A 199 2.42 -0.50 -9.83
CA ILE A 199 2.05 0.70 -9.08
C ILE A 199 3.30 1.43 -8.60
N CYS A 200 3.17 2.73 -8.30
CA CYS A 200 4.21 3.52 -7.68
C CYS A 200 3.85 3.84 -6.24
N THR A 201 4.76 3.60 -5.31
CA THR A 201 4.57 3.92 -3.89
C THR A 201 5.80 4.63 -3.34
N ASN A 202 5.68 5.26 -2.18
CA ASN A 202 6.78 5.99 -1.54
C ASN A 202 7.14 5.46 -0.14
N ASP A 203 6.63 4.31 0.27
CA ASP A 203 6.97 3.69 1.56
C ASP A 203 7.00 4.72 2.71
N VAL A 204 5.88 5.44 2.88
CA VAL A 204 5.79 6.65 3.72
C VAL A 204 5.96 6.30 5.19
N HIS A 205 6.94 6.94 5.84
CA HIS A 205 7.25 6.78 7.25
C HIS A 205 7.02 8.08 8.05
N PHE A 206 6.95 9.22 7.39
CA PHE A 206 6.68 10.53 8.00
C PHE A 206 5.94 11.44 7.03
N VAL A 207 5.35 12.54 7.53
CA VAL A 207 4.40 13.34 6.75
C VAL A 207 5.11 14.31 5.81
N ASP A 208 6.01 15.13 6.33
CA ASP A 208 6.69 16.21 5.58
C ASP A 208 8.20 15.93 5.50
N GLU A 209 8.86 16.44 4.46
CA GLU A 209 10.30 16.26 4.25
C GLU A 209 11.12 16.69 5.47
N GLU A 210 10.74 17.80 6.12
CA GLU A 210 11.39 18.32 7.32
C GLU A 210 11.33 17.37 8.53
N ASN A 211 10.37 16.42 8.54
CA ASN A 211 10.25 15.42 9.61
C ASN A 211 11.31 14.30 9.54
N ALA A 212 12.12 14.26 8.48
CA ALA A 212 13.13 13.23 8.28
C ALA A 212 14.15 13.15 9.42
N GLU A 213 14.58 14.31 9.98
CA GLU A 213 15.51 14.34 11.10
C GLU A 213 14.88 13.83 12.41
N ALA A 214 13.60 14.15 12.64
CA ALA A 214 12.89 13.63 13.81
C ALA A 214 12.71 12.11 13.71
N HIS A 215 12.36 11.60 12.51
CA HIS A 215 12.26 10.17 12.23
C HIS A 215 13.59 9.44 12.47
N ASP A 216 14.71 10.00 11.99
CA ASP A 216 16.06 9.42 12.18
C ASP A 216 16.40 9.26 13.68
N ARG A 217 16.05 10.25 14.52
CA ARG A 217 16.22 10.16 15.98
C ARG A 217 15.31 9.12 16.62
N LEU A 218 14.06 9.00 16.16
CA LEU A 218 13.14 7.95 16.64
C LEU A 218 13.66 6.55 16.32
N ILE A 219 14.28 6.35 15.15
CA ILE A 219 14.94 5.08 14.80
C ILE A 219 16.09 4.79 15.76
N CYS A 220 16.92 5.76 16.07
CA CYS A 220 18.00 5.61 17.08
C CYS A 220 17.43 5.20 18.43
N LEU A 221 16.40 5.90 18.91
CA LEU A 221 15.74 5.58 20.17
C LEU A 221 15.16 4.14 20.18
N SER A 222 14.46 3.75 19.12
CA SER A 222 13.81 2.44 19.02
C SER A 222 14.81 1.27 18.90
N THR A 223 15.98 1.52 18.34
CA THR A 223 17.03 0.51 18.13
C THR A 223 18.13 0.52 19.22
N GLY A 224 18.09 1.48 20.13
CA GLY A 224 19.12 1.65 21.16
C GLY A 224 20.48 2.03 20.58
N LYS A 225 20.51 2.83 19.50
CA LYS A 225 21.71 3.26 18.80
C LYS A 225 21.88 4.77 18.89
N ASP A 226 23.13 5.24 18.95
CA ASP A 226 23.46 6.65 18.89
C ASP A 226 23.51 7.15 17.45
N LEU A 227 23.32 8.46 17.24
CA LEU A 227 23.33 9.09 15.91
C LEU A 227 24.66 8.92 15.17
N ASP A 228 25.76 8.74 15.90
CA ASP A 228 27.11 8.56 15.35
C ASP A 228 27.52 7.08 15.22
N ASP A 229 26.66 6.14 15.63
CA ASP A 229 26.92 4.70 15.45
C ASP A 229 26.91 4.34 13.96
N PRO A 230 28.03 3.87 13.38
CA PRO A 230 28.10 3.54 11.96
C PRO A 230 27.27 2.29 11.58
N THR A 231 26.81 1.51 12.56
CA THR A 231 26.02 0.28 12.35
C THR A 231 24.53 0.52 12.51
N ARG A 232 24.09 1.75 12.75
CA ARG A 232 22.69 2.08 12.92
C ARG A 232 21.92 1.97 11.62
N MET A 233 20.63 1.72 11.72
CA MET A 233 19.73 1.77 10.56
C MET A 233 19.61 3.20 10.03
N LEU A 234 19.73 3.37 8.73
CA LEU A 234 19.56 4.62 8.02
C LEU A 234 18.46 4.48 6.98
N TYR A 235 17.55 5.44 6.97
CA TYR A 235 16.61 5.66 5.87
C TYR A 235 17.21 6.62 4.85
N THR A 236 16.57 6.72 3.67
CA THR A 236 17.05 7.63 2.61
C THR A 236 16.66 9.09 2.89
N LYS A 237 15.78 9.33 3.85
CA LYS A 237 15.12 10.59 4.14
C LYS A 237 14.19 11.08 3.01
N GLN A 238 13.77 10.17 2.14
CA GLN A 238 12.84 10.42 1.02
C GLN A 238 11.45 9.85 1.28
N GLU A 239 11.22 9.23 2.43
CA GLU A 239 10.04 8.46 2.77
C GLU A 239 8.90 9.34 3.35
N TRP A 240 8.76 10.60 2.86
CA TRP A 240 7.63 11.46 3.23
C TRP A 240 6.42 11.27 2.31
N MET A 241 5.26 11.81 2.74
CA MET A 241 4.04 11.77 1.97
C MET A 241 4.06 12.80 0.82
N LYS A 242 4.63 12.39 -0.31
CA LYS A 242 4.76 13.22 -1.51
C LYS A 242 3.40 13.60 -2.10
N THR A 243 3.35 14.79 -2.66
CA THR A 243 2.21 15.27 -3.45
C THR A 243 2.04 14.47 -4.74
N ARG A 244 0.90 14.62 -5.40
CA ARG A 244 0.66 14.02 -6.72
C ARG A 244 1.68 14.51 -7.75
N GLU A 245 2.00 15.79 -7.72
CA GLU A 245 2.95 16.44 -8.62
C GLU A 245 4.34 15.85 -8.43
N GLU A 246 4.84 15.74 -7.20
CA GLU A 246 6.13 15.13 -6.88
C GLU A 246 6.21 13.66 -7.31
N MET A 247 5.13 12.88 -7.10
CA MET A 247 5.08 11.50 -7.56
C MET A 247 5.06 11.41 -9.09
N ASN A 248 4.35 12.31 -9.79
CA ASN A 248 4.31 12.37 -11.24
C ASN A 248 5.70 12.70 -11.83
N GLU A 249 6.45 13.61 -11.23
CA GLU A 249 7.83 13.91 -11.63
C GLU A 249 8.75 12.72 -11.39
N LEU A 250 8.63 12.08 -10.22
CA LEU A 250 9.48 10.97 -9.82
C LEU A 250 9.33 9.74 -10.72
N PHE A 251 8.12 9.50 -11.26
CA PHE A 251 7.76 8.34 -12.08
C PHE A 251 7.27 8.72 -13.49
N ALA A 252 7.72 9.87 -14.03
CA ALA A 252 7.28 10.38 -15.34
C ALA A 252 7.53 9.40 -16.50
N ASP A 253 8.50 8.51 -16.36
CA ASP A 253 8.85 7.47 -17.34
C ASP A 253 7.96 6.20 -17.26
N VAL A 254 7.10 6.08 -16.24
CA VAL A 254 6.19 4.92 -16.02
C VAL A 254 4.79 5.40 -15.63
N PRO A 255 4.13 6.23 -16.44
CA PRO A 255 2.87 6.89 -16.08
C PRO A 255 1.72 5.90 -15.80
N GLU A 256 1.75 4.72 -16.42
CA GLU A 256 0.77 3.67 -16.14
C GLU A 256 0.84 3.17 -14.71
N ALA A 257 2.02 3.14 -14.09
CA ALA A 257 2.16 2.72 -12.70
C ALA A 257 1.56 3.73 -11.71
N LEU A 258 1.53 5.01 -12.08
CA LEU A 258 0.85 6.06 -11.34
C LEU A 258 -0.68 5.92 -11.47
N SER A 259 -1.18 5.76 -12.69
CA SER A 259 -2.63 5.62 -12.93
C SER A 259 -3.22 4.35 -12.30
N ASN A 260 -2.46 3.26 -12.22
CA ASN A 260 -2.90 2.02 -11.59
C ASN A 260 -3.13 2.16 -10.07
N THR A 261 -2.55 3.16 -9.41
CA THR A 261 -2.87 3.45 -8.00
C THR A 261 -4.33 3.87 -7.83
N LEU A 262 -4.90 4.57 -8.82
CA LEU A 262 -6.32 4.94 -8.83
C LEU A 262 -7.23 3.72 -9.03
N GLU A 263 -6.78 2.71 -9.80
CA GLU A 263 -7.51 1.46 -9.93
C GLU A 263 -7.72 0.77 -8.57
N ILE A 264 -6.70 0.78 -7.70
CA ILE A 264 -6.84 0.25 -6.33
C ILE A 264 -7.91 1.03 -5.57
N LEU A 265 -7.94 2.35 -5.69
CA LEU A 265 -8.95 3.19 -5.06
C LEU A 265 -10.37 2.84 -5.56
N ASP A 266 -10.51 2.54 -6.84
CA ASP A 266 -11.81 2.19 -7.44
C ASP A 266 -12.29 0.78 -7.05
N LYS A 267 -11.36 -0.14 -6.77
CA LYS A 267 -11.65 -1.52 -6.35
C LYS A 267 -12.14 -1.65 -4.90
N VAL A 268 -11.84 -0.70 -4.04
CA VAL A 268 -12.15 -0.74 -2.59
C VAL A 268 -13.54 -0.20 -2.28
#